data_1a6dcda70bc0f320202d4204b35265b7
#
_entry.id   1a6dcda70bc0f320202d4204b35265b7
#
_cell.length_a   1.000
_cell.length_b   1.000
_cell.length_c   1.000
_cell.angle_alpha   90.00
_cell.angle_beta   90.00
_cell.angle_gamma   90.00
#
_symmetry.space_group_name_H-M   'P 1'
#
loop_
_entity.id
_entity.type
_entity.pdbx_description
1 polymer ?
#
loop_
_entity_poly.entity_id
_entity_poly.type
_entity_poly.pdbx_seq_one_letter_code
_entity_poly.pdbx_strand_id
1 'polypeptide(L)'
;MKATRILGAGAFVITAGYGVALYAGEEHPSALFKEYCAKCHGEDGKAETPKGKQLMARNFTDPEFQAGKSDADLIKTVTKGQEDMPPFGKKLTAEQIQGLVKNDVRGFAPKKK
;
A
#
# COMPACT_ATOMS: atom_id res chain seq x y z
N MET A 1 -33.05 35.01 -19.73
CA MET A 1 -32.86 34.55 -19.57
C MET A 1 -32.19 33.85 -19.40
N LYS A 2 -32.18 33.62 -19.37
CA LYS A 2 -31.73 32.93 -19.25
C LYS A 2 -30.80 32.35 -18.93
N ALA A 3 -30.64 32.28 -18.76
CA ALA A 3 -29.84 31.71 -18.51
C ALA A 3 -29.20 31.10 -18.17
N THR A 4 -29.18 30.89 -18.05
CA THR A 4 -28.68 30.24 -17.76
C THR A 4 -28.02 29.69 -17.19
N ARG A 5 -28.02 29.50 -17.00
CA ARG A 5 -27.61 28.93 -16.45
C ARG A 5 -26.90 28.23 -16.19
N ILE A 6 -26.79 28.06 -16.18
CA ILE A 6 -26.30 27.34 -15.90
C ILE A 6 -25.54 26.89 -15.47
N LEU A 7 -25.42 26.87 -15.40
CA LEU A 7 -24.79 26.35 -14.97
C LEU A 7 -24.05 25.85 -14.59
N GLY A 8 -23.95 25.81 -14.50
CA GLY A 8 -23.26 25.23 -14.09
C GLY A 8 -22.77 24.68 -13.78
N ALA A 9 -23.01 24.43 -13.89
CA ALA A 9 -22.57 23.78 -13.58
C ALA A 9 -21.86 23.25 -13.30
N GLY A 10 -21.71 23.24 -13.37
CA GLY A 10 -21.12 22.62 -13.06
C GLY A 10 -20.34 22.28 -12.79
N ALA A 11 -20.22 22.35 -13.02
CA ALA A 11 -19.47 21.98 -12.79
C ALA A 11 -18.90 21.60 -12.00
N PHE A 12 -18.91 21.51 -11.69
CA PHE A 12 -18.31 21.12 -10.86
C PHE A 12 -18.00 20.29 -10.62
N VAL A 13 -18.21 20.02 -10.78
CA VAL A 13 -18.08 19.27 -10.40
C VAL A 13 -17.24 18.73 -10.34
N ILE A 14 -17.10 18.61 -10.66
CA ILE A 14 -16.39 18.09 -10.67
C ILE A 14 -15.51 17.94 -10.03
N THR A 15 -15.32 18.21 -9.86
CA THR A 15 -14.60 18.22 -9.15
C THR A 15 -14.32 17.42 -8.44
N ALA A 16 -14.89 17.36 -8.10
CA ALA A 16 -14.90 16.56 -7.17
C ALA A 16 -14.30 15.36 -7.47
N GLY A 17 -14.62 15.03 -8.26
CA GLY A 17 -14.20 13.80 -8.48
C GLY A 17 -12.84 13.51 -8.17
N TYR A 18 -12.19 14.22 -8.30
CA TYR A 18 -10.95 13.87 -8.21
C TYR A 18 -10.41 13.49 -7.06
N GLY A 19 -10.57 14.19 -6.36
CA GLY A 19 -9.91 13.92 -5.21
C GLY A 19 -10.09 12.55 -4.91
N VAL A 20 -11.08 12.21 -4.81
CA VAL A 20 -11.38 11.00 -4.50
C VAL A 20 -10.75 9.99 -5.16
N ALA A 21 -10.84 10.00 -6.19
CA ALA A 21 -10.37 8.92 -6.83
C ALA A 21 -9.07 8.59 -6.36
N LEU A 22 -8.59 9.45 -5.92
CA LEU A 22 -7.44 9.17 -5.54
C LEU A 22 -7.20 8.09 -4.85
N TYR A 23 -7.98 7.72 -4.36
CA TYR A 23 -7.74 6.72 -3.61
C TYR A 23 -7.50 5.69 -4.24
N ALA A 24 -7.72 6.03 -4.93
CA ALA A 24 -7.11 5.25 -5.49
C ALA A 24 -6.59 4.16 -4.86
N GLY A 25 -6.78 3.99 -3.96
CA GLY A 25 -6.34 2.89 -3.36
C GLY A 25 -6.38 1.70 -4.20
N GLU A 26 -6.95 1.78 -5.22
CA GLU A 26 -7.05 0.61 -6.02
C GLU A 26 -5.76 0.21 -6.63
N GLU A 27 -4.79 1.05 -6.71
CA GLU A 27 -3.54 0.65 -7.34
C GLU A 27 -2.81 -0.35 -6.48
N HIS A 28 -2.37 -1.44 -7.04
CA HIS A 28 -1.64 -2.46 -6.32
C HIS A 28 -0.49 -2.97 -7.16
N PRO A 29 0.72 -2.87 -6.65
CA PRO A 29 1.01 -2.26 -5.35
C PRO A 29 0.90 -0.76 -5.45
N SER A 30 0.63 -0.12 -4.33
CA SER A 30 0.44 1.32 -4.31
C SER A 30 1.77 2.04 -4.55
N ALA A 31 1.67 3.33 -4.88
CA ALA A 31 2.87 4.14 -5.07
C ALA A 31 3.70 4.18 -3.81
N LEU A 32 3.05 4.19 -2.65
CA LEU A 32 3.75 4.23 -1.39
C LEU A 32 4.56 2.96 -1.18
N PHE A 33 3.98 1.80 -1.51
CA PHE A 33 4.69 0.54 -1.39
C PHE A 33 5.90 0.55 -2.33
N LYS A 34 5.72 1.02 -3.55
CA LYS A 34 6.82 1.04 -4.49
C LYS A 34 7.97 1.92 -4.00
N GLU A 35 7.66 3.02 -3.36
CA GLU A 35 8.68 3.93 -2.90
C GLU A 35 9.44 3.42 -1.69
N TYR A 36 8.76 2.84 -0.72
CA TYR A 36 9.38 2.49 0.55
C TYR A 36 9.64 1.01 0.77
N CYS A 37 8.98 0.15 0.07
CA CYS A 37 9.02 -1.28 0.37
C CYS A 37 9.57 -2.14 -0.75
N ALA A 38 9.33 -1.75 -1.99
CA ALA A 38 9.63 -2.60 -3.12
C ALA A 38 11.12 -2.86 -3.33
N LYS A 39 11.97 -1.99 -2.84
CA LYS A 39 13.40 -2.20 -3.02
C LYS A 39 13.82 -3.54 -2.45
N CYS A 40 13.24 -3.94 -1.34
CA CYS A 40 13.53 -5.23 -0.75
C CYS A 40 12.48 -6.27 -1.08
N HIS A 41 11.21 -5.91 -0.93
CA HIS A 41 10.14 -6.90 -1.09
C HIS A 41 9.71 -7.10 -2.54
N GLY A 42 10.15 -6.23 -3.46
CA GLY A 42 9.79 -6.35 -4.87
C GLY A 42 8.41 -5.80 -5.15
N GLU A 43 8.18 -5.34 -6.37
CA GLU A 43 6.85 -4.87 -6.74
C GLU A 43 5.87 -6.03 -6.82
N ASP A 44 6.37 -7.26 -6.96
CA ASP A 44 5.54 -8.45 -6.96
C ASP A 44 5.42 -9.07 -5.56
N GLY A 45 6.07 -8.48 -4.57
CA GLY A 45 6.00 -8.95 -3.19
C GLY A 45 6.79 -10.21 -2.90
N LYS A 46 7.55 -10.72 -3.87
CA LYS A 46 8.24 -11.99 -3.69
C LYS A 46 9.62 -11.87 -3.08
N ALA A 47 10.08 -10.65 -2.84
CA ALA A 47 11.39 -10.41 -2.20
C ALA A 47 12.55 -10.99 -2.99
N GLU A 48 12.43 -11.01 -4.32
CA GLU A 48 13.47 -11.56 -5.17
C GLU A 48 14.40 -10.48 -5.72
N THR A 49 14.34 -9.28 -5.19
CA THR A 49 15.28 -8.23 -5.57
C THR A 49 16.64 -8.54 -4.97
N PRO A 50 17.71 -7.96 -5.51
CA PRO A 50 19.04 -8.17 -4.91
C PRO A 50 19.07 -7.80 -3.43
N LYS A 51 18.45 -6.66 -3.08
CA LYS A 51 18.45 -6.23 -1.70
C LYS A 51 17.60 -7.16 -0.84
N GLY A 52 16.47 -7.61 -1.38
CA GLY A 52 15.61 -8.52 -0.65
C GLY A 52 16.29 -9.84 -0.35
N LYS A 53 17.05 -10.36 -1.31
CA LYS A 53 17.75 -11.61 -1.08
C LYS A 53 18.88 -11.41 -0.07
N GLN A 54 19.59 -10.28 -0.19
CA GLN A 54 20.68 -10.01 0.73
C GLN A 54 20.21 -9.89 2.16
N LEU A 55 19.09 -9.25 2.39
CA LEU A 55 18.57 -9.02 3.73
C LEU A 55 17.54 -10.04 4.16
N MET A 56 17.28 -11.03 3.30
CA MET A 56 16.32 -12.10 3.62
C MET A 56 14.93 -11.56 3.91
N ALA A 57 14.49 -10.63 3.06
CA ALA A 57 13.16 -10.06 3.21
C ALA A 57 12.10 -11.14 2.99
N ARG A 58 10.93 -10.95 3.59
CA ARG A 58 9.87 -11.94 3.50
C ARG A 58 9.14 -11.88 2.18
N ASN A 59 8.72 -13.04 1.72
CA ASN A 59 7.95 -13.18 0.50
C ASN A 59 6.48 -13.11 0.86
N PHE A 60 5.81 -12.06 0.42
CA PHE A 60 4.41 -11.86 0.78
C PHE A 60 3.46 -12.76 0.01
N THR A 61 3.91 -13.45 -1.02
CA THR A 61 3.04 -14.40 -1.72
C THR A 61 3.02 -15.76 -1.03
N ASP A 62 3.82 -15.94 0.03
CA ASP A 62 3.88 -17.19 0.77
C ASP A 62 2.64 -17.31 1.63
N PRO A 63 1.79 -18.32 1.41
CA PRO A 63 0.57 -18.45 2.18
C PRO A 63 0.83 -18.69 3.67
N GLU A 64 1.94 -19.32 4.03
CA GLU A 64 2.23 -19.53 5.44
C GLU A 64 2.58 -18.23 6.13
N PHE A 65 3.29 -17.34 5.43
CA PHE A 65 3.59 -16.03 6.00
C PHE A 65 2.27 -15.29 6.23
N GLN A 66 1.39 -15.30 5.24
CA GLN A 66 0.13 -14.56 5.35
C GLN A 66 -0.75 -15.09 6.47
N ALA A 67 -0.78 -16.41 6.63
CA ALA A 67 -1.62 -16.99 7.67
C ALA A 67 -1.01 -16.84 9.06
N GLY A 68 0.30 -16.76 9.14
CA GLY A 68 0.98 -16.75 10.43
C GLY A 68 1.14 -15.40 11.09
N LYS A 69 0.77 -14.32 10.42
CA LYS A 69 0.94 -12.99 10.99
C LYS A 69 -0.39 -12.25 10.98
N SER A 70 -0.73 -11.61 12.08
CA SER A 70 -1.93 -10.79 12.13
C SER A 70 -1.62 -9.42 11.54
N ASP A 71 -2.65 -8.67 11.19
CA ASP A 71 -2.44 -7.31 10.72
C ASP A 71 -1.69 -6.49 11.78
N ALA A 72 -2.04 -6.68 13.04
CA ALA A 72 -1.38 -5.95 14.12
C ALA A 72 0.12 -6.27 14.18
N ASP A 73 0.48 -7.55 13.97
CA ASP A 73 1.88 -7.93 13.95
C ASP A 73 2.61 -7.25 12.80
N LEU A 74 1.98 -7.22 11.64
CA LEU A 74 2.61 -6.63 10.47
C LEU A 74 2.74 -5.11 10.63
N ILE A 75 1.73 -4.47 11.18
CA ILE A 75 1.77 -3.04 11.43
C ILE A 75 2.89 -2.72 12.41
N LYS A 76 3.05 -3.54 13.44
CA LYS A 76 4.10 -3.31 14.42
C LYS A 76 5.47 -3.47 13.76
N THR A 77 5.64 -4.46 12.91
CA THR A 77 6.90 -4.68 12.24
C THR A 77 7.27 -3.50 11.34
N VAL A 78 6.29 -2.98 10.58
CA VAL A 78 6.56 -1.85 9.71
C VAL A 78 6.88 -0.61 10.55
N THR A 79 6.17 -0.41 11.64
CA THR A 79 6.34 0.76 12.48
C THR A 79 7.69 0.75 13.18
N LYS A 80 8.05 -0.37 13.79
CA LYS A 80 9.24 -0.44 14.62
C LYS A 80 10.46 -1.07 13.96
N GLY A 81 10.28 -1.70 12.81
CA GLY A 81 11.38 -2.39 12.15
C GLY A 81 11.64 -3.75 12.78
N GLN A 82 12.44 -4.55 12.15
CA GLN A 82 12.79 -5.86 12.65
C GLN A 82 14.04 -6.33 11.94
N GLU A 83 15.07 -6.67 12.69
CA GLU A 83 16.32 -7.12 12.13
C GLU A 83 16.84 -6.11 11.08
N ASP A 84 16.97 -6.52 9.84
CA ASP A 84 17.51 -5.62 8.83
C ASP A 84 16.43 -4.74 8.20
N MET A 85 15.18 -4.92 8.56
CA MET A 85 14.12 -4.07 8.05
C MET A 85 14.07 -2.80 8.88
N PRO A 86 14.21 -1.63 8.26
CA PRO A 86 14.20 -0.39 9.04
C PRO A 86 12.80 -0.03 9.52
N PRO A 87 12.71 0.79 10.56
CA PRO A 87 11.42 1.23 11.06
C PRO A 87 10.88 2.38 10.23
N PHE A 88 9.57 2.42 10.03
CA PHE A 88 8.94 3.47 9.26
C PHE A 88 7.99 4.34 10.07
N GLY A 89 7.93 4.12 11.37
CA GLY A 89 6.97 4.86 12.20
C GLY A 89 7.15 6.36 12.22
N LYS A 90 8.37 6.84 11.93
CA LYS A 90 8.59 8.28 11.88
C LYS A 90 8.51 8.82 10.47
N LYS A 91 8.52 7.97 9.47
CA LYS A 91 8.46 8.42 8.09
C LYS A 91 7.05 8.38 7.53
N LEU A 92 6.22 7.52 8.05
CA LEU A 92 4.87 7.32 7.54
C LEU A 92 3.87 7.46 8.67
N THR A 93 2.67 7.92 8.34
CA THR A 93 1.62 8.04 9.34
C THR A 93 1.06 6.67 9.68
N ALA A 94 0.35 6.59 10.78
CA ALA A 94 -0.29 5.33 11.17
C ALA A 94 -1.27 4.88 10.10
N GLU A 95 -2.01 5.79 9.50
CA GLU A 95 -2.95 5.43 8.45
C GLU A 95 -2.23 4.90 7.21
N GLN A 96 -1.08 5.49 6.87
CA GLN A 96 -0.32 5.01 5.74
C GLN A 96 0.20 3.60 5.99
N ILE A 97 0.68 3.34 7.19
CA ILE A 97 1.18 2.01 7.52
C ILE A 97 0.06 0.99 7.50
N GLN A 98 -1.10 1.34 8.05
CA GLN A 98 -2.23 0.43 8.02
C GLN A 98 -2.64 0.12 6.59
N GLY A 99 -2.66 1.13 5.73
CA GLY A 99 -2.99 0.93 4.32
C GLY A 99 -1.99 0.04 3.61
N LEU A 100 -0.70 0.23 3.91
CA LEU A 100 0.32 -0.62 3.30
C LEU A 100 0.12 -2.08 3.70
N VAL A 101 -0.17 -2.33 4.96
CA VAL A 101 -0.38 -3.70 5.41
C VAL A 101 -1.66 -4.28 4.83
N LYS A 102 -2.77 -3.60 4.97
CA LYS A 102 -4.05 -4.17 4.59
C LYS A 102 -4.26 -4.26 3.10
N ASN A 103 -3.72 -3.32 2.34
CA ASN A 103 -3.93 -3.31 0.91
C ASN A 103 -2.78 -3.89 0.12
N ASP A 104 -1.54 -3.56 0.49
CA ASP A 104 -0.42 -4.06 -0.30
C ASP A 104 0.09 -5.41 0.19
N VAL A 105 0.49 -5.49 1.44
CA VAL A 105 1.04 -6.77 1.95
C VAL A 105 0.00 -7.88 1.82
N ARG A 106 -1.21 -7.62 2.27
CA ARG A 106 -2.27 -8.63 2.15
C ARG A 106 -2.72 -8.84 0.71
N GLY A 107 -2.54 -7.81 -0.12
CA GLY A 107 -2.90 -7.92 -1.52
C GLY A 107 -2.03 -8.88 -2.31
N PHE A 108 -0.85 -9.22 -1.79
CA PHE A 108 0.02 -10.18 -2.45
C PHE A 108 -0.32 -11.63 -2.06
N ALA A 109 -1.22 -11.82 -1.12
CA ALA A 109 -1.57 -13.17 -0.70
C ALA A 109 -2.14 -13.95 -1.89
N PRO A 110 -1.85 -15.24 -2.00
CA PRO A 110 -2.40 -16.03 -3.10
C PRO A 110 -3.91 -16.04 -3.04
N LYS A 111 -4.54 -15.94 -4.19
CA LYS A 111 -5.99 -15.96 -4.23
C LYS A 111 -6.49 -17.37 -4.07
N LYS A 112 -7.60 -17.50 -3.37
CA LYS A 112 -8.17 -18.82 -3.21
C LYS A 112 -9.00 -19.17 -4.41
N LYS A 113 -9.12 -20.42 -4.70
CA LYS A 113 -9.87 -20.86 -5.86
C LYS A 113 -11.30 -21.25 -5.54
#